data_88a2947ca1294c59c3be185f96cbd8d4
#
_entry.id   88a2947ca1294c59c3be185f96cbd8d4
#
_cell.length_a   1.000
_cell.length_b   1.000
_cell.length_c   1.000
_cell.angle_alpha   90.00
_cell.angle_beta   90.00
_cell.angle_gamma   90.00
#
_symmetry.space_group_name_H-M   'P 1'
#
loop_
_entity.id
_entity.type
_entity.pdbx_description
1 polymer ?
#
loop_
_entity_poly.entity_id
_entity_poly.type
_entity_poly.pdbx_seq_one_letter_code
_entity_poly.pdbx_strand_id
1 'polypeptide(L)'
;ITELVDEAERKVFQIADQGTRGSGPLRISDFLARAVDRIDILFHSDQVITGLSTAYKDLDEMTSGLQPADLVIVAGRPSMGKTTFAMNIAEHAAIQGDKPVLIFSMEMPGQALAMRMMSSLGRIDQHKIRTGKLADEDWPRVTSAVSMLSEAKMFIDDTPALSPGEVRARARRVTKEQGALGLIVIDY
;
A
#
# COMPACT_ATOMS: atom_id res chain seq x y z
N ILE A 1 -6.91 30.24 -11.74
CA ILE A 1 -5.57 30.15 -11.11
C ILE A 1 -5.23 28.67 -10.86
N THR A 2 -6.13 27.87 -10.34
CA THR A 2 -5.94 26.42 -10.08
C THR A 2 -5.61 25.65 -11.37
N GLU A 3 -6.35 25.88 -12.46
CA GLU A 3 -6.10 25.24 -13.77
C GLU A 3 -4.71 25.57 -14.35
N LEU A 4 -4.21 26.77 -14.11
CA LEU A 4 -2.87 27.20 -14.56
C LEU A 4 -1.76 26.55 -13.76
N VAL A 5 -1.99 26.33 -12.47
CA VAL A 5 -1.07 25.60 -11.59
C VAL A 5 -1.03 24.12 -11.98
N ASP A 6 -2.18 23.50 -12.19
CA ASP A 6 -2.29 22.10 -12.62
C ASP A 6 -1.64 21.87 -14.00
N GLU A 7 -1.76 22.83 -14.92
CA GLU A 7 -1.11 22.76 -16.22
C GLU A 7 0.41 22.95 -16.13
N ALA A 8 0.87 23.85 -15.27
CA ALA A 8 2.28 24.05 -15.02
C ALA A 8 2.90 22.81 -14.34
N GLU A 9 2.26 22.24 -13.32
CA GLU A 9 2.68 20.99 -12.72
C GLU A 9 2.75 19.85 -13.75
N ARG A 10 1.72 19.71 -14.58
CA ARG A 10 1.70 18.69 -15.64
C ARG A 10 2.87 18.85 -16.62
N LYS A 11 3.17 20.09 -17.05
CA LYS A 11 4.30 20.37 -17.95
C LYS A 11 5.65 20.12 -17.29
N VAL A 12 5.82 20.51 -16.03
CA VAL A 12 7.04 20.20 -15.26
C VAL A 12 7.21 18.70 -15.09
N PHE A 13 6.14 17.96 -14.80
CA PHE A 13 6.18 16.50 -14.71
C PHE A 13 6.48 15.83 -16.07
N GLN A 14 5.97 16.35 -17.17
CA GLN A 14 6.30 15.86 -18.50
C GLN A 14 7.79 16.03 -18.80
N ILE A 15 8.39 17.14 -18.41
CA ILE A 15 9.83 17.40 -18.59
C ILE A 15 10.65 16.42 -17.71
N ALA A 16 10.24 16.20 -16.47
CA ALA A 16 10.90 15.26 -15.57
C ALA A 16 10.79 13.80 -16.07
N ASP A 17 9.63 13.40 -16.60
CA ASP A 17 9.41 12.08 -17.20
C ASP A 17 10.23 11.87 -18.50
N GLN A 18 10.45 12.92 -19.29
CA GLN A 18 11.31 12.84 -20.46
C GLN A 18 12.79 12.66 -20.10
N GLY A 19 13.23 13.20 -18.96
CA GLY A 19 14.58 13.01 -18.43
C GLY A 19 14.85 11.61 -17.86
N THR A 20 13.83 10.86 -17.50
CA THR A 20 13.91 9.50 -16.92
C THR A 20 13.53 8.38 -17.90
N ARG A 21 13.17 8.70 -19.14
CA ARG A 21 12.99 7.68 -20.16
C ARG A 21 14.35 7.06 -20.46
N GLY A 22 14.58 5.92 -19.78
CA GLY A 22 15.73 5.08 -19.99
C GLY A 22 15.94 4.78 -21.47
N SER A 23 17.16 4.40 -21.82
CA SER A 23 17.59 3.92 -23.11
C SER A 23 16.46 3.14 -23.79
N GLY A 24 16.16 3.47 -25.05
CA GLY A 24 15.10 2.84 -25.85
C GLY A 24 15.10 1.30 -25.80
N PRO A 25 14.51 0.61 -26.79
CA PRO A 25 14.41 -0.86 -26.75
C PRO A 25 15.78 -1.51 -26.55
N LEU A 26 15.91 -2.36 -25.54
CA LEU A 26 17.10 -3.15 -25.27
C LEU A 26 16.98 -4.54 -25.92
N ARG A 27 18.09 -5.18 -26.20
CA ARG A 27 18.09 -6.56 -26.71
C ARG A 27 17.66 -7.53 -25.61
N ILE A 28 16.99 -8.61 -25.99
CA ILE A 28 16.57 -9.66 -25.05
C ILE A 28 17.78 -10.24 -24.28
N SER A 29 18.96 -10.29 -24.90
CA SER A 29 20.19 -10.73 -24.24
C SER A 29 20.50 -9.99 -22.95
N ASP A 30 20.22 -8.66 -22.91
CA ASP A 30 20.50 -7.83 -21.77
C ASP A 30 19.53 -8.10 -20.58
N PHE A 31 18.33 -8.57 -20.92
CA PHE A 31 17.35 -9.00 -19.92
C PHE A 31 17.61 -10.43 -19.45
N LEU A 32 18.10 -11.33 -20.33
CA LEU A 32 18.39 -12.70 -19.98
C LEU A 32 19.50 -12.81 -18.94
N ALA A 33 20.57 -12.03 -19.06
CA ALA A 33 21.63 -11.99 -18.07
C ALA A 33 21.08 -11.67 -16.67
N ARG A 34 20.27 -10.59 -16.56
CA ARG A 34 19.62 -10.20 -15.29
C ARG A 34 18.63 -11.23 -14.77
N ALA A 35 17.93 -11.93 -15.65
CA ALA A 35 16.99 -12.99 -15.29
C ALA A 35 17.72 -14.19 -14.70
N VAL A 36 18.84 -14.60 -15.30
CA VAL A 36 19.68 -15.70 -14.79
C VAL A 36 20.25 -15.35 -13.43
N ASP A 37 20.80 -14.14 -13.25
CA ASP A 37 21.31 -13.67 -11.96
C ASP A 37 20.21 -13.71 -10.88
N ARG A 38 19.00 -13.30 -11.24
CA ARG A 38 17.86 -13.34 -10.32
C ARG A 38 17.46 -14.78 -9.96
N ILE A 39 17.45 -15.69 -10.94
CA ILE A 39 17.16 -17.12 -10.68
C ILE A 39 18.19 -17.71 -9.75
N ASP A 40 19.48 -17.41 -9.95
CA ASP A 40 20.56 -17.90 -9.09
C ASP A 40 20.41 -17.40 -7.65
N ILE A 41 20.10 -16.13 -7.45
CA ILE A 41 19.80 -15.56 -6.12
C ILE A 41 18.61 -16.28 -5.46
N LEU A 42 17.54 -16.52 -6.20
CA LEU A 42 16.34 -17.20 -5.71
C LEU A 42 16.60 -18.66 -5.39
N PHE A 43 17.42 -19.34 -6.20
CA PHE A 43 17.78 -20.73 -6.01
C PHE A 43 18.57 -20.96 -4.70
N HIS A 44 19.39 -19.99 -4.30
CA HIS A 44 20.16 -20.03 -3.06
C HIS A 44 19.42 -19.40 -1.87
N SER A 45 18.21 -18.87 -2.07
CA SER A 45 17.38 -18.33 -0.99
C SER A 45 16.36 -19.38 -0.53
N ASP A 46 16.27 -19.61 0.78
CA ASP A 46 15.21 -20.46 1.37
C ASP A 46 13.85 -19.73 1.46
N GLN A 47 13.72 -18.54 0.84
CA GLN A 47 12.50 -17.73 0.90
C GLN A 47 11.48 -18.22 -0.11
N VAL A 48 10.35 -18.74 0.38
CA VAL A 48 9.19 -19.14 -0.44
C VAL A 48 8.46 -17.91 -1.00
N ILE A 49 8.45 -16.80 -0.25
CA ILE A 49 7.78 -15.53 -0.61
C ILE A 49 8.83 -14.55 -1.10
N THR A 50 8.82 -14.24 -2.39
CA THR A 50 9.78 -13.35 -3.05
C THR A 50 9.28 -11.91 -3.17
N GLY A 51 7.97 -11.72 -3.04
CA GLY A 51 7.28 -10.44 -3.04
C GLY A 51 6.90 -9.95 -1.66
N LEU A 52 5.98 -8.99 -1.60
CA LEU A 52 5.39 -8.50 -0.37
C LEU A 52 4.37 -9.53 0.14
N SER A 53 4.54 -10.04 1.36
CA SER A 53 3.59 -10.95 1.98
C SER A 53 2.25 -10.26 2.23
N THR A 54 1.17 -10.98 1.95
CA THR A 54 -0.22 -10.53 2.17
C THR A 54 -0.74 -10.91 3.56
N ALA A 55 -0.03 -11.74 4.32
CA ALA A 55 -0.48 -12.44 5.54
C ALA A 55 -1.54 -13.54 5.29
N TYR A 56 -1.96 -13.74 4.06
CA TYR A 56 -2.85 -14.85 3.68
C TYR A 56 -2.01 -15.96 3.08
N LYS A 57 -1.76 -17.01 3.88
CA LYS A 57 -0.83 -18.09 3.54
C LYS A 57 -1.10 -18.70 2.17
N ASP A 58 -2.35 -19.09 1.92
CA ASP A 58 -2.72 -19.74 0.65
C ASP A 58 -2.52 -18.79 -0.55
N LEU A 59 -2.80 -17.49 -0.36
CA LEU A 59 -2.58 -16.49 -1.39
C LEU A 59 -1.08 -16.28 -1.64
N ASP A 60 -0.29 -16.19 -0.58
CA ASP A 60 1.16 -16.03 -0.67
C ASP A 60 1.82 -17.26 -1.32
N GLU A 61 1.35 -18.48 -1.03
CA GLU A 61 1.81 -19.72 -1.68
C GLU A 61 1.48 -19.72 -3.19
N MET A 62 0.30 -19.20 -3.57
CA MET A 62 -0.12 -19.14 -4.99
C MET A 62 0.61 -18.06 -5.79
N THR A 63 0.96 -16.94 -5.17
CA THR A 63 1.51 -15.74 -5.85
C THR A 63 2.98 -15.50 -5.56
N SER A 64 3.56 -16.20 -4.60
CA SER A 64 4.87 -15.90 -3.98
C SER A 64 4.92 -14.48 -3.41
N GLY A 65 3.78 -13.96 -2.94
CA GLY A 65 3.59 -12.59 -2.49
C GLY A 65 3.35 -11.60 -3.65
N LEU A 66 2.99 -10.35 -3.31
CA LEU A 66 2.77 -9.30 -4.31
C LEU A 66 4.11 -8.83 -4.88
N GLN A 67 4.27 -8.96 -6.19
CA GLN A 67 5.55 -8.62 -6.84
C GLN A 67 5.67 -7.11 -7.11
N PRO A 68 6.88 -6.55 -7.12
CA PRO A 68 7.11 -5.16 -7.48
C PRO A 68 6.57 -4.82 -8.87
N ALA A 69 5.90 -3.67 -8.99
CA ALA A 69 5.28 -3.16 -10.21
C ALA A 69 4.02 -3.92 -10.68
N ASP A 70 3.52 -4.89 -9.94
CA ASP A 70 2.25 -5.53 -10.25
C ASP A 70 1.06 -4.61 -9.96
N LEU A 71 0.05 -4.69 -10.81
CA LEU A 71 -1.27 -4.13 -10.57
C LEU A 71 -2.22 -5.26 -10.18
N VAL A 72 -2.61 -5.27 -8.90
CA VAL A 72 -3.54 -6.27 -8.35
C VAL A 72 -4.91 -5.65 -8.19
N ILE A 73 -5.93 -6.24 -8.80
CA ILE A 73 -7.32 -5.76 -8.74
C ILE A 73 -8.14 -6.70 -7.86
N VAL A 74 -8.69 -6.14 -6.77
CA VAL A 74 -9.60 -6.84 -5.87
C VAL A 74 -11.03 -6.42 -6.22
N ALA A 75 -11.78 -7.33 -6.81
CA ALA A 75 -13.16 -7.10 -7.22
C ALA A 75 -14.13 -7.93 -6.36
N GLY A 76 -15.32 -7.38 -6.13
CA GLY A 76 -16.39 -8.07 -5.40
C GLY A 76 -17.64 -7.20 -5.32
N ARG A 77 -18.77 -7.79 -5.00
CA ARG A 77 -20.03 -7.04 -4.78
C ARG A 77 -19.88 -6.11 -3.56
N PRO A 78 -20.70 -5.06 -3.45
CA PRO A 78 -20.75 -4.24 -2.25
C PRO A 78 -20.88 -5.07 -0.96
N SER A 79 -20.28 -4.64 0.12
CA SER A 79 -20.31 -5.29 1.44
C SER A 79 -19.67 -6.70 1.52
N MET A 80 -18.91 -7.13 0.50
CA MET A 80 -18.18 -8.41 0.50
C MET A 80 -16.81 -8.34 1.16
N GLY A 81 -16.44 -7.21 1.75
CA GLY A 81 -15.20 -7.07 2.51
C GLY A 81 -13.97 -6.69 1.70
N LYS A 82 -14.11 -6.12 0.49
CA LYS A 82 -12.98 -5.65 -0.34
C LYS A 82 -12.02 -4.74 0.43
N THR A 83 -12.55 -3.66 1.00
CA THR A 83 -11.78 -2.71 1.79
C THR A 83 -11.11 -3.38 2.99
N THR A 84 -11.82 -4.28 3.70
CA THR A 84 -11.26 -5.01 4.84
C THR A 84 -10.09 -5.89 4.41
N PHE A 85 -10.22 -6.60 3.30
CA PHE A 85 -9.16 -7.44 2.76
C PHE A 85 -7.93 -6.61 2.37
N ALA A 86 -8.13 -5.51 1.64
CA ALA A 86 -7.04 -4.61 1.25
C ALA A 86 -6.35 -3.96 2.46
N MET A 87 -7.15 -3.55 3.47
CA MET A 87 -6.60 -2.96 4.70
C MET A 87 -5.81 -3.98 5.54
N ASN A 88 -6.24 -5.23 5.63
CA ASN A 88 -5.48 -6.27 6.33
C ASN A 88 -4.12 -6.51 5.69
N ILE A 89 -4.05 -6.52 4.35
CA ILE A 89 -2.77 -6.61 3.63
C ILE A 89 -1.92 -5.36 3.92
N ALA A 90 -2.51 -4.17 3.89
CA ALA A 90 -1.82 -2.92 4.18
C ALA A 90 -1.28 -2.87 5.62
N GLU A 91 -2.08 -3.29 6.60
CA GLU A 91 -1.67 -3.42 8.01
C GLU A 91 -0.45 -4.35 8.14
N HIS A 92 -0.55 -5.54 7.57
CA HIS A 92 0.56 -6.50 7.61
C HIS A 92 1.81 -5.94 6.95
N ALA A 93 1.67 -5.37 5.76
CA ALA A 93 2.78 -4.80 5.01
C ALA A 93 3.47 -3.64 5.74
N ALA A 94 2.69 -2.78 6.44
CA ALA A 94 3.23 -1.64 7.16
C ALA A 94 3.87 -2.01 8.50
N ILE A 95 3.35 -3.04 9.19
CA ILE A 95 3.83 -3.45 10.51
C ILE A 95 5.02 -4.41 10.40
N GLN A 96 4.99 -5.35 9.45
CA GLN A 96 6.03 -6.37 9.28
C GLN A 96 7.09 -5.96 8.25
N GLY A 97 6.77 -4.99 7.39
CA GLY A 97 7.66 -4.54 6.32
C GLY A 97 8.47 -3.31 6.71
N ASP A 98 9.62 -3.14 6.05
CA ASP A 98 10.48 -1.97 6.23
C ASP A 98 10.04 -0.77 5.36
N LYS A 99 9.19 -1.00 4.38
CA LYS A 99 8.80 0.00 3.37
C LYS A 99 7.49 0.69 3.72
N PRO A 100 7.36 1.98 3.40
CA PRO A 100 6.11 2.71 3.63
C PRO A 100 4.96 2.17 2.79
N VAL A 101 3.76 2.21 3.37
CA VAL A 101 2.49 1.87 2.72
C VAL A 101 1.66 3.14 2.56
N LEU A 102 1.12 3.36 1.36
CA LEU A 102 0.29 4.52 1.06
C LEU A 102 -1.11 4.06 0.63
N ILE A 103 -2.13 4.60 1.29
CA ILE A 103 -3.53 4.28 1.08
C ILE A 103 -4.26 5.52 0.58
N PHE A 104 -4.88 5.43 -0.59
CA PHE A 104 -5.85 6.40 -1.08
C PHE A 104 -7.25 5.85 -0.85
N SER A 105 -8.01 6.49 0.04
CA SER A 105 -9.38 6.09 0.38
C SER A 105 -10.35 7.16 -0.09
N MET A 106 -10.99 6.93 -1.22
CA MET A 106 -11.96 7.88 -1.78
C MET A 106 -13.39 7.58 -1.33
N GLU A 107 -13.65 6.39 -0.77
CA GLU A 107 -14.95 5.97 -0.26
C GLU A 107 -15.11 6.24 1.24
N MET A 108 -14.06 6.03 2.03
CA MET A 108 -14.12 6.11 3.49
C MET A 108 -13.17 7.16 4.07
N PRO A 109 -13.61 7.93 5.10
CA PRO A 109 -12.73 8.83 5.83
C PRO A 109 -11.58 8.07 6.52
N GLY A 110 -10.40 8.68 6.56
CA GLY A 110 -9.20 8.10 7.20
C GLY A 110 -9.42 7.72 8.67
N GLN A 111 -10.19 8.50 9.41
CA GLN A 111 -10.57 8.17 10.78
C GLN A 111 -11.35 6.84 10.88
N ALA A 112 -12.25 6.56 9.93
CA ALA A 112 -13.01 5.31 9.91
C ALA A 112 -12.11 4.11 9.60
N LEU A 113 -11.12 4.29 8.72
CA LEU A 113 -10.10 3.27 8.46
C LEU A 113 -9.22 3.03 9.69
N ALA A 114 -8.76 4.08 10.37
CA ALA A 114 -7.97 3.96 11.60
C ALA A 114 -8.74 3.20 12.70
N MET A 115 -10.02 3.49 12.90
CA MET A 115 -10.88 2.75 13.85
C MET A 115 -10.99 1.26 13.45
N ARG A 116 -11.09 0.96 12.16
CA ARG A 116 -11.16 -0.41 11.65
C ARG A 116 -9.85 -1.16 11.92
N MET A 117 -8.71 -0.53 11.65
CA MET A 117 -7.39 -1.10 11.93
C MET A 117 -7.17 -1.34 13.43
N MET A 118 -7.57 -0.41 14.29
CA MET A 118 -7.55 -0.62 15.75
C MET A 118 -8.42 -1.81 16.18
N SER A 119 -9.59 -1.98 15.55
CA SER A 119 -10.47 -3.14 15.79
C SER A 119 -9.80 -4.45 15.36
N SER A 120 -9.18 -4.47 14.19
CA SER A 120 -8.46 -5.61 13.64
C SER A 120 -7.29 -6.03 14.54
N LEU A 121 -6.37 -5.14 14.78
CA LEU A 121 -5.14 -5.39 15.55
C LEU A 121 -5.43 -5.67 17.03
N GLY A 122 -6.36 -4.92 17.64
CA GLY A 122 -6.78 -5.11 19.02
C GLY A 122 -7.69 -6.32 19.23
N ARG A 123 -8.17 -6.94 18.13
CA ARG A 123 -9.21 -8.00 18.18
C ARG A 123 -10.41 -7.59 19.03
N ILE A 124 -10.89 -6.36 18.81
CA ILE A 124 -12.02 -5.75 19.51
C ILE A 124 -13.16 -5.60 18.51
N ASP A 125 -14.38 -5.86 18.96
CA ASP A 125 -15.57 -5.65 18.13
C ASP A 125 -15.61 -4.19 17.62
N GLN A 126 -15.70 -4.02 16.31
CA GLN A 126 -15.76 -2.71 15.67
C GLN A 126 -16.93 -1.86 16.15
N HIS A 127 -18.06 -2.48 16.52
CA HIS A 127 -19.20 -1.78 17.06
C HIS A 127 -18.88 -1.13 18.43
N LYS A 128 -18.10 -1.82 19.28
CA LYS A 128 -17.63 -1.27 20.55
C LYS A 128 -16.75 -0.04 20.35
N ILE A 129 -15.79 -0.12 19.43
CA ILE A 129 -14.90 1.01 19.11
C ILE A 129 -15.72 2.19 18.58
N ARG A 130 -16.62 1.93 17.61
CA ARG A 130 -17.43 2.97 16.99
C ARG A 130 -18.38 3.66 17.95
N THR A 131 -18.93 2.93 18.93
CA THR A 131 -19.89 3.48 19.90
C THR A 131 -19.24 3.95 21.18
N GLY A 132 -17.93 3.73 21.37
CA GLY A 132 -17.22 4.04 22.61
C GLY A 132 -17.59 3.13 23.79
N LYS A 133 -18.33 2.04 23.56
CA LYS A 133 -18.75 1.09 24.59
C LYS A 133 -17.69 0.02 24.84
N LEU A 134 -16.51 0.47 25.26
CA LEU A 134 -15.37 -0.38 25.60
C LEU A 134 -15.46 -0.82 27.06
N ALA A 135 -15.11 -2.08 27.33
CA ALA A 135 -14.89 -2.57 28.68
C ALA A 135 -13.45 -2.22 29.14
N ASP A 136 -13.21 -2.25 30.44
CA ASP A 136 -11.87 -1.94 30.99
C ASP A 136 -10.79 -2.86 30.42
N GLU A 137 -11.12 -4.11 30.13
CA GLU A 137 -10.24 -5.10 29.48
C GLU A 137 -9.91 -4.78 28.01
N ASP A 138 -10.73 -3.99 27.32
CA ASP A 138 -10.50 -3.60 25.91
C ASP A 138 -9.43 -2.51 25.79
N TRP A 139 -9.27 -1.63 26.80
CA TRP A 139 -8.36 -0.50 26.78
C TRP A 139 -6.87 -0.85 26.55
N PRO A 140 -6.31 -1.87 27.22
CA PRO A 140 -4.94 -2.29 26.94
C PRO A 140 -4.74 -2.75 25.49
N ARG A 141 -5.75 -3.38 24.89
CA ARG A 141 -5.72 -3.83 23.49
C ARG A 141 -5.78 -2.65 22.53
N VAL A 142 -6.63 -1.65 22.81
CA VAL A 142 -6.68 -0.39 22.05
C VAL A 142 -5.32 0.30 22.10
N THR A 143 -4.74 0.44 23.30
CA THR A 143 -3.43 1.09 23.47
C THR A 143 -2.33 0.37 22.71
N SER A 144 -2.30 -0.96 22.76
CA SER A 144 -1.35 -1.78 22.00
C SER A 144 -1.52 -1.59 20.49
N ALA A 145 -2.75 -1.59 19.98
CA ALA A 145 -3.03 -1.37 18.57
C ALA A 145 -2.61 0.04 18.11
N VAL A 146 -2.88 1.06 18.93
CA VAL A 146 -2.43 2.45 18.66
C VAL A 146 -0.92 2.55 18.63
N SER A 147 -0.20 1.90 19.57
CA SER A 147 1.27 1.89 19.56
C SER A 147 1.82 1.28 18.27
N MET A 148 1.33 0.09 17.87
CA MET A 148 1.75 -0.58 16.64
C MET A 148 1.49 0.28 15.40
N LEU A 149 0.31 0.90 15.29
CA LEU A 149 -0.04 1.75 14.15
C LEU A 149 0.76 3.05 14.12
N SER A 150 1.11 3.61 15.29
CA SER A 150 1.91 4.83 15.38
C SER A 150 3.37 4.64 14.95
N GLU A 151 3.90 3.44 15.12
CA GLU A 151 5.25 3.06 14.69
C GLU A 151 5.29 2.63 13.22
N ALA A 152 4.15 2.18 12.67
CA ALA A 152 4.05 1.73 11.29
C ALA A 152 4.20 2.90 10.30
N LYS A 153 4.96 2.68 9.22
CA LYS A 153 5.13 3.65 8.14
C LYS A 153 3.91 3.61 7.20
N MET A 154 2.75 4.00 7.70
CA MET A 154 1.49 4.00 6.96
C MET A 154 0.97 5.41 6.76
N PHE A 155 0.58 5.74 5.53
CA PHE A 155 0.07 7.04 5.12
C PHE A 155 -1.30 6.86 4.49
N ILE A 156 -2.27 7.67 4.91
CA ILE A 156 -3.65 7.64 4.40
C ILE A 156 -3.98 9.01 3.81
N ASP A 157 -4.47 8.99 2.60
CA ASP A 157 -5.03 10.15 1.91
C ASP A 157 -6.51 9.85 1.63
N ASP A 158 -7.40 10.56 2.30
CA ASP A 158 -8.85 10.40 2.19
C ASP A 158 -9.52 11.50 1.36
N THR A 159 -8.73 12.15 0.50
CA THR A 159 -9.28 13.14 -0.45
C THR A 159 -10.16 12.43 -1.48
N PRO A 160 -11.44 12.82 -1.62
CA PRO A 160 -12.34 12.20 -2.58
C PRO A 160 -11.99 12.57 -4.03
N ALA A 161 -12.37 11.71 -4.97
CA ALA A 161 -12.33 11.97 -6.41
C ALA A 161 -10.97 12.40 -6.97
N LEU A 162 -9.88 11.79 -6.47
CA LEU A 162 -8.54 12.04 -6.98
C LEU A 162 -8.39 11.57 -8.42
N SER A 163 -7.81 12.40 -9.27
CA SER A 163 -7.38 12.00 -10.60
C SER A 163 -6.12 11.12 -10.55
N PRO A 164 -5.86 10.29 -11.57
CA PRO A 164 -4.63 9.50 -11.64
C PRO A 164 -3.34 10.35 -11.57
N GLY A 165 -3.40 11.60 -12.08
CA GLY A 165 -2.30 12.54 -11.99
C GLY A 165 -1.99 12.97 -10.56
N GLU A 166 -3.03 13.28 -9.79
CA GLU A 166 -2.90 13.64 -8.36
C GLU A 166 -2.42 12.47 -7.52
N VAL A 167 -2.97 11.26 -7.73
CA VAL A 167 -2.49 10.03 -7.08
C VAL A 167 -1.00 9.85 -7.32
N ARG A 168 -0.54 9.99 -8.58
CA ARG A 168 0.88 9.90 -8.93
C ARG A 168 1.71 10.97 -8.24
N ALA A 169 1.25 12.23 -8.25
CA ALA A 169 1.98 13.35 -7.63
C ALA A 169 2.15 13.14 -6.13
N ARG A 170 1.08 12.76 -5.43
CA ARG A 170 1.10 12.47 -3.99
C ARG A 170 1.96 11.26 -3.65
N ALA A 171 1.86 10.16 -4.42
CA ALA A 171 2.71 8.99 -4.24
C ALA A 171 4.20 9.32 -4.40
N ARG A 172 4.58 10.12 -5.41
CA ARG A 172 5.96 10.60 -5.61
C ARG A 172 6.44 11.47 -4.45
N ARG A 173 5.57 12.32 -3.90
CA ARG A 173 5.90 13.15 -2.74
C ARG A 173 6.24 12.28 -1.53
N VAL A 174 5.37 11.31 -1.20
CA VAL A 174 5.64 10.38 -0.09
C VAL A 174 6.91 9.56 -0.33
N THR A 175 7.13 9.10 -1.57
CA THR A 175 8.37 8.39 -1.94
C THR A 175 9.62 9.27 -1.73
N LYS A 176 9.54 10.57 -2.03
CA LYS A 176 10.66 11.49 -1.83
C LYS A 176 10.96 11.73 -0.35
N GLU A 177 9.93 11.77 0.49
CA GLU A 177 10.03 12.05 1.92
C GLU A 177 10.39 10.81 2.75
N GLN A 178 9.85 9.64 2.37
CA GLN A 178 9.88 8.41 3.18
C GLN A 178 10.70 7.26 2.55
N GLY A 179 11.14 7.43 1.31
CA GLY A 179 11.79 6.37 0.55
C GLY A 179 10.83 5.57 -0.33
N ALA A 180 11.33 4.49 -0.92
CA ALA A 180 10.56 3.67 -1.86
C ALA A 180 9.35 3.03 -1.18
N LEU A 181 8.16 3.23 -1.76
CA LEU A 181 6.92 2.62 -1.28
C LEU A 181 6.93 1.10 -1.48
N GLY A 182 6.44 0.37 -0.48
CA GLY A 182 6.23 -1.07 -0.55
C GLY A 182 4.89 -1.45 -1.17
N LEU A 183 3.85 -0.67 -0.86
CA LEU A 183 2.49 -0.91 -1.33
C LEU A 183 1.75 0.41 -1.52
N ILE A 184 0.95 0.48 -2.56
CA ILE A 184 -0.06 1.53 -2.75
C ILE A 184 -1.42 0.85 -2.84
N VAL A 185 -2.36 1.27 -2.00
CA VAL A 185 -3.75 0.82 -2.03
C VAL A 185 -4.62 1.97 -2.52
N ILE A 186 -5.54 1.68 -3.45
CA ILE A 186 -6.51 2.66 -3.95
C ILE A 186 -7.90 2.05 -3.78
N ASP A 187 -8.71 2.63 -2.90
CA ASP A 187 -10.09 2.23 -2.61
C ASP A 187 -11.06 3.34 -3.06
N TYR A 188 -11.92 3.01 -4.04
CA TYR A 188 -12.80 3.97 -4.72
C TYR A 188 -14.21 3.45 -4.91
#